data_10598fce3c8b0a2732a4f5701e0b62d8
#
_entry.id   10598fce3c8b0a2732a4f5701e0b62d8
#
_cell.length_a   1.000
_cell.length_b   1.000
_cell.length_c   1.000
_cell.angle_alpha   90.00
_cell.angle_beta   90.00
_cell.angle_gamma   90.00
#
_symmetry.space_group_name_H-M   'P 1'
#
loop_
_entity.id
_entity.type
_entity.pdbx_description
1 polymer ?
#
loop_
_entity_poly.entity_id
_entity_poly.type
_entity_poly.pdbx_seq_one_letter_code
_entity_poly.pdbx_strand_id
1 'polypeptide(L)'
;MLFRSTYATTWGLGNETVAVVALAVFLGHVFPVFLRFQGGKGVATAVGVLLGLNLWIGLMAIGTWILVVLIWRISSLSALVAAALAPVYAGAILGFEGSTLAVLLMSLVLIWRHQSNIVNLLAGKEGRIGEKKSPGT
;
A
#
# COMPACT_ATOMS: atom_id res chain seq x y z
N MET A 1 17.89 -2.98 -8.08
CA MET A 1 18.81 -3.74 -7.23
C MET A 1 19.96 -2.92 -6.70
N LEU A 2 20.63 -2.15 -7.55
CA LEU A 2 21.78 -1.31 -7.15
C LEU A 2 21.43 -0.30 -6.04
N PHE A 3 20.29 0.37 -6.14
CA PHE A 3 19.88 1.37 -5.15
C PHE A 3 19.69 0.81 -3.75
N ARG A 4 19.09 -0.35 -3.65
CA ARG A 4 18.81 -0.97 -2.35
C ARG A 4 20.06 -1.49 -1.67
N SER A 5 20.93 -2.14 -2.42
CA SER A 5 22.21 -2.59 -1.85
C SER A 5 23.06 -1.41 -1.43
N THR A 6 23.02 -0.30 -2.16
CA THR A 6 23.74 0.92 -1.82
C THR A 6 23.22 1.54 -0.54
N TYR A 7 21.90 1.65 -0.35
CA TYR A 7 21.33 2.14 0.91
C TYR A 7 21.66 1.23 2.09
N ALA A 8 21.49 -0.06 1.92
CA ALA A 8 21.79 -1.03 2.97
C ALA A 8 23.27 -0.99 3.37
N THR A 9 24.18 -0.88 2.41
CA THR A 9 25.61 -0.80 2.67
C THR A 9 26.02 0.54 3.26
N THR A 10 25.44 1.65 2.81
CA THR A 10 25.75 3.00 3.30
C THR A 10 25.38 3.15 4.78
N TRP A 11 24.27 2.58 5.21
CA TRP A 11 23.78 2.67 6.59
C TRP A 11 24.14 1.45 7.44
N GLY A 12 24.85 0.46 6.87
CA GLY A 12 25.19 -0.78 7.57
C GLY A 12 23.98 -1.64 7.94
N LEU A 13 22.84 -1.41 7.28
CA LEU A 13 21.58 -2.12 7.55
C LEU A 13 21.43 -3.31 6.63
N GLY A 14 21.15 -4.49 7.19
CA GLY A 14 20.80 -5.67 6.42
C GLY A 14 19.41 -5.55 5.81
N ASN A 15 19.16 -6.34 4.76
CA ASN A 15 17.88 -6.36 4.05
C ASN A 15 16.69 -6.67 4.98
N GLU A 16 16.93 -7.55 5.95
CA GLU A 16 15.88 -7.94 6.90
C GLU A 16 15.55 -6.80 7.86
N THR A 17 16.55 -6.03 8.28
CA THR A 17 16.33 -4.85 9.12
C THR A 17 15.48 -3.82 8.37
N VAL A 18 15.76 -3.56 7.11
CA VAL A 18 14.97 -2.66 6.27
C VAL A 18 13.53 -3.14 6.17
N ALA A 19 13.33 -4.44 5.95
CA ALA A 19 12.00 -5.04 5.88
C ALA A 19 11.21 -4.87 7.18
N VAL A 20 11.85 -5.12 8.33
CA VAL A 20 11.23 -4.97 9.66
C VAL A 20 10.86 -3.51 9.93
N VAL A 21 11.75 -2.58 9.62
CA VAL A 21 11.50 -1.14 9.80
C VAL A 21 10.34 -0.68 8.91
N ALA A 22 10.32 -1.09 7.64
CA ALA A 22 9.26 -0.77 6.71
C ALA A 22 7.89 -1.25 7.23
N LEU A 23 7.83 -2.50 7.68
CA LEU A 23 6.61 -3.08 8.23
C LEU A 23 6.19 -2.39 9.54
N ALA A 24 7.15 -2.09 10.41
CA ALA A 24 6.89 -1.39 11.68
C ALA A 24 6.33 0.02 11.45
N VAL A 25 6.89 0.77 10.50
CA VAL A 25 6.39 2.10 10.12
C VAL A 25 4.95 2.00 9.60
N PHE A 26 4.70 1.06 8.71
CA PHE A 26 3.37 0.85 8.15
C PHE A 26 2.35 0.48 9.23
N LEU A 27 2.65 -0.51 10.07
CA LEU A 27 1.74 -0.95 11.12
C LEU A 27 1.51 0.14 12.17
N GLY A 28 2.54 0.94 12.49
CA GLY A 28 2.42 2.05 13.41
C GLY A 28 1.46 3.14 12.91
N HIS A 29 1.37 3.35 11.61
CA HIS A 29 0.42 4.31 11.02
C HIS A 29 -0.98 3.72 10.86
N VAL A 30 -1.09 2.44 10.57
CA VAL A 30 -2.40 1.76 10.44
C VAL A 30 -3.05 1.55 11.80
N PHE A 31 -2.24 1.25 12.83
CA PHE A 31 -2.70 1.01 14.20
C PHE A 31 -2.05 1.98 15.19
N PRO A 32 -2.35 3.30 15.13
CA PRO A 32 -1.72 4.26 16.03
C PRO A 32 -2.28 4.15 17.45
N VAL A 33 -1.49 3.56 18.33
CA VAL A 33 -1.89 3.32 19.73
C VAL A 33 -2.23 4.63 20.45
N PHE A 34 -1.42 5.69 20.21
CA PHE A 34 -1.61 7.00 20.84
C PHE A 34 -2.84 7.76 20.32
N LEU A 35 -3.40 7.37 19.20
CA LEU A 35 -4.59 7.96 18.60
C LEU A 35 -5.82 7.06 18.74
N ARG A 36 -5.82 6.16 19.70
CA ARG A 36 -6.90 5.19 19.97
C ARG A 36 -7.26 4.34 18.74
N PHE A 37 -6.24 3.94 17.97
CA PHE A 37 -6.41 3.17 16.74
C PHE A 37 -7.24 3.87 15.64
N GLN A 38 -7.35 5.20 15.70
CA GLN A 38 -8.01 5.99 14.66
C GLN A 38 -7.07 6.28 13.48
N GLY A 39 -6.37 5.27 13.01
CA GLY A 39 -5.53 5.36 11.84
C GLY A 39 -6.33 5.27 10.55
N GLY A 40 -5.76 5.74 9.46
CA GLY A 40 -6.29 5.55 8.12
C GLY A 40 -6.15 4.10 7.66
N LYS A 41 -6.48 3.85 6.40
CA LYS A 41 -6.38 2.50 5.81
C LYS A 41 -4.96 2.14 5.37
N GLY A 42 -4.02 3.07 5.51
CA GLY A 42 -2.61 2.84 5.27
C GLY A 42 -2.13 3.07 3.84
N VAL A 43 -2.98 3.57 2.95
CA VAL A 43 -2.63 3.72 1.51
C VAL A 43 -1.45 4.68 1.32
N ALA A 44 -1.53 5.89 1.90
CA ALA A 44 -0.47 6.89 1.76
C ALA A 44 0.84 6.43 2.40
N THR A 45 0.76 5.80 3.56
CA THR A 45 1.93 5.25 4.25
C THR A 45 2.54 4.10 3.45
N ALA A 46 1.72 3.22 2.89
CA ALA A 46 2.18 2.13 2.04
C ALA A 46 2.94 2.66 0.82
N VAL A 47 2.42 3.68 0.16
CA VAL A 47 3.10 4.34 -0.97
C VAL A 47 4.45 4.91 -0.54
N GLY A 48 4.50 5.61 0.59
CA GLY A 48 5.75 6.15 1.15
C GLY A 48 6.77 5.05 1.44
N VAL A 49 6.35 3.95 2.04
CA VAL A 49 7.21 2.80 2.31
C VAL A 49 7.72 2.16 1.03
N LEU A 50 6.86 1.96 0.04
CA LEU A 50 7.25 1.38 -1.26
C LEU A 50 8.27 2.26 -1.98
N LEU A 51 8.08 3.58 -1.99
CA LEU A 51 9.05 4.53 -2.55
C LEU A 51 10.39 4.46 -1.83
N GLY A 52 10.37 4.32 -0.51
CA GLY A 52 11.58 4.16 0.30
C GLY A 52 12.32 2.84 0.07
N LEU A 53 11.57 1.75 -0.16
CA LEU A 53 12.16 0.44 -0.46
C LEU A 53 12.77 0.40 -1.86
N ASN A 54 12.05 0.89 -2.84
CA ASN A 54 12.49 0.95 -4.23
C ASN A 54 11.61 1.94 -4.99
N LEU A 55 12.25 2.92 -5.61
CA LEU A 55 11.55 3.98 -6.34
C LEU A 55 10.61 3.42 -7.41
N TRP A 56 11.05 2.41 -8.15
CA TRP A 56 10.27 1.83 -9.24
C TRP A 56 9.02 1.10 -8.74
N ILE A 57 9.13 0.37 -7.64
CA ILE A 57 7.98 -0.31 -7.04
C ILE A 57 6.94 0.72 -6.60
N GLY A 58 7.38 1.79 -5.93
CA GLY A 58 6.49 2.87 -5.51
C GLY A 58 5.81 3.57 -6.68
N LEU A 59 6.58 3.90 -7.73
CA LEU A 59 6.04 4.53 -8.94
C LEU A 59 5.06 3.63 -9.68
N MET A 60 5.33 2.34 -9.76
CA MET A 60 4.41 1.37 -10.38
C MET A 60 3.11 1.24 -9.60
N ALA A 61 3.19 1.25 -8.27
CA ALA A 61 2.00 1.23 -7.41
C ALA A 61 1.16 2.51 -7.58
N ILE A 62 1.80 3.67 -7.58
CA ILE A 62 1.14 4.96 -7.83
C ILE A 62 0.51 4.97 -9.22
N GLY A 63 1.25 4.54 -10.23
CA GLY A 63 0.75 4.46 -11.61
C GLY A 63 -0.47 3.55 -11.74
N THR A 64 -0.46 2.41 -11.07
CA THR A 64 -1.59 1.49 -11.01
C THR A 64 -2.81 2.17 -10.37
N TRP A 65 -2.60 2.85 -9.23
CA TRP A 65 -3.66 3.56 -8.54
C TRP A 65 -4.28 4.64 -9.44
N ILE A 66 -3.44 5.46 -10.08
CA ILE A 66 -3.89 6.52 -10.98
C ILE A 66 -4.68 5.94 -12.17
N LEU A 67 -4.15 4.88 -12.79
CA LEU A 67 -4.79 4.25 -13.94
C LEU A 67 -6.19 3.73 -13.58
N VAL A 68 -6.32 3.03 -12.47
CA VAL A 68 -7.60 2.48 -12.01
C VAL A 68 -8.57 3.60 -11.64
N VAL A 69 -8.10 4.64 -10.95
CA VAL A 69 -8.97 5.77 -10.57
C VAL A 69 -9.46 6.56 -11.78
N LEU A 70 -8.66 6.69 -12.83
CA LEU A 70 -9.07 7.36 -14.05
C LEU A 70 -10.14 6.57 -14.82
N ILE A 71 -10.08 5.24 -14.76
CA ILE A 71 -11.03 4.38 -15.47
C ILE A 71 -12.35 4.25 -14.69
N TRP A 72 -12.28 3.91 -13.40
CA TRP A 72 -13.46 3.59 -12.60
C TRP A 72 -13.88 4.70 -11.63
N ARG A 73 -13.01 5.64 -11.34
CA ARG A 73 -13.27 6.74 -10.42
C ARG A 73 -13.58 6.28 -8.99
N ILE A 74 -13.11 5.11 -8.60
CA ILE A 74 -13.30 4.55 -7.27
C ILE A 74 -11.94 4.45 -6.58
N SER A 75 -11.70 5.28 -5.57
CA SER A 75 -10.42 5.34 -4.85
C SER A 75 -10.10 4.04 -4.12
N SER A 76 -11.09 3.43 -3.46
CA SER A 76 -10.90 2.16 -2.75
C SER A 76 -10.55 1.01 -3.68
N LEU A 77 -11.19 0.93 -4.84
CA LEU A 77 -10.85 -0.07 -5.87
C LEU A 77 -9.41 0.12 -6.35
N SER A 78 -9.01 1.37 -6.59
CA SER A 78 -7.65 1.72 -7.00
C SER A 78 -6.62 1.27 -5.96
N ALA A 79 -6.90 1.51 -4.68
CA ALA A 79 -6.03 1.08 -3.58
C ALA A 79 -5.94 -0.44 -3.47
N LEU A 80 -7.05 -1.14 -3.64
CA LEU A 80 -7.08 -2.60 -3.59
C LEU A 80 -6.31 -3.23 -4.74
N VAL A 81 -6.45 -2.72 -5.96
CA VAL A 81 -5.71 -3.21 -7.13
C VAL A 81 -4.22 -2.94 -6.96
N ALA A 82 -3.84 -1.73 -6.54
CA ALA A 82 -2.44 -1.41 -6.28
C ALA A 82 -1.84 -2.30 -5.19
N ALA A 83 -2.59 -2.54 -4.11
CA ALA A 83 -2.14 -3.42 -3.02
C ALA A 83 -1.98 -4.87 -3.48
N ALA A 84 -2.87 -5.37 -4.32
CA ALA A 84 -2.78 -6.73 -4.85
C ALA A 84 -1.57 -6.89 -5.78
N LEU A 85 -1.22 -5.85 -6.54
CA LEU A 85 -0.09 -5.90 -7.48
C LEU A 85 1.26 -5.54 -6.85
N ALA A 86 1.27 -4.81 -5.74
CA ALA A 86 2.52 -4.38 -5.09
C ALA A 86 3.47 -5.55 -4.76
N PRO A 87 3.02 -6.68 -4.18
CA PRO A 87 3.90 -7.83 -3.95
C PRO A 87 4.45 -8.44 -5.25
N VAL A 88 3.66 -8.40 -6.32
CA VAL A 88 4.10 -8.88 -7.64
C VAL A 88 5.23 -7.99 -8.17
N TYR A 89 5.08 -6.68 -8.07
CA TYR A 89 6.12 -5.72 -8.45
C TYR A 89 7.39 -5.91 -7.61
N ALA A 90 7.22 -6.06 -6.30
CA ALA A 90 8.33 -6.31 -5.39
C ALA A 90 9.06 -7.61 -5.74
N GLY A 91 8.33 -8.69 -5.96
CA GLY A 91 8.90 -9.98 -6.34
C GLY A 91 9.64 -9.93 -7.67
N ALA A 92 9.11 -9.20 -8.64
CA ALA A 92 9.75 -9.05 -9.95
C ALA A 92 11.04 -8.22 -9.89
N ILE A 93 11.08 -7.18 -9.06
CA ILE A 93 12.22 -6.24 -8.99
C ILE A 93 13.24 -6.68 -7.94
N LEU A 94 12.80 -7.11 -6.76
CA LEU A 94 13.65 -7.45 -5.62
C LEU A 94 13.91 -8.95 -5.48
N GLY A 95 13.10 -9.79 -6.13
CA GLY A 95 13.13 -11.23 -5.92
C GLY A 95 12.43 -11.63 -4.61
N PHE A 96 12.61 -12.87 -4.21
CA PHE A 96 12.01 -13.40 -2.97
C PHE A 96 12.91 -13.09 -1.78
N GLU A 97 12.77 -11.90 -1.23
CA GLU A 97 13.53 -11.42 -0.09
C GLU A 97 12.60 -10.96 1.04
N GLY A 98 13.19 -10.63 2.20
CA GLY A 98 12.45 -10.13 3.35
C GLY A 98 11.61 -8.89 3.03
N SER A 99 12.09 -7.98 2.18
CA SER A 99 11.34 -6.80 1.75
C SER A 99 10.11 -7.15 0.93
N THR A 100 10.19 -8.16 0.07
CA THR A 100 9.04 -8.65 -0.69
C THR A 100 8.00 -9.26 0.24
N LEU A 101 8.43 -10.01 1.25
CA LEU A 101 7.54 -10.54 2.29
C LEU A 101 6.88 -9.40 3.06
N ALA A 102 7.64 -8.36 3.43
CA ALA A 102 7.08 -7.19 4.12
C ALA A 102 6.01 -6.50 3.27
N VAL A 103 6.24 -6.33 1.97
CA VAL A 103 5.25 -5.76 1.05
C VAL A 103 4.01 -6.64 0.99
N LEU A 104 4.15 -7.95 0.93
CA LEU A 104 3.02 -8.88 0.94
C LEU A 104 2.20 -8.73 2.23
N LEU A 105 2.85 -8.67 3.39
CA LEU A 105 2.16 -8.49 4.68
C LEU A 105 1.44 -7.14 4.75
N MET A 106 2.10 -6.06 4.29
CA MET A 106 1.48 -4.74 4.19
C MET A 106 0.24 -4.77 3.31
N SER A 107 0.31 -5.42 2.17
CA SER A 107 -0.81 -5.56 1.24
C SER A 107 -1.97 -6.32 1.85
N LEU A 108 -1.71 -7.41 2.56
CA LEU A 108 -2.74 -8.17 3.25
C LEU A 108 -3.44 -7.36 4.33
N VAL A 109 -2.68 -6.60 5.13
CA VAL A 109 -3.25 -5.70 6.15
C VAL A 109 -4.09 -4.61 5.50
N LEU A 110 -3.59 -4.00 4.42
CA LEU A 110 -4.31 -2.95 3.70
C LEU A 110 -5.63 -3.48 3.12
N ILE A 111 -5.62 -4.64 2.50
CA ILE A 111 -6.82 -5.28 1.97
C ILE A 111 -7.81 -5.56 3.11
N TRP A 112 -7.33 -6.08 4.22
CA TRP A 112 -8.16 -6.32 5.40
C TRP A 112 -8.80 -5.03 5.93
N ARG A 113 -8.04 -3.93 5.96
CA ARG A 113 -8.57 -2.62 6.39
C ARG A 113 -9.61 -2.04 5.41
N HIS A 114 -9.66 -2.55 4.20
CA HIS A 114 -10.64 -2.17 3.18
C HIS A 114 -11.86 -3.11 3.13
N GLN A 115 -12.07 -3.97 4.12
CA GLN A 115 -13.15 -4.95 4.07
C GLN A 115 -14.55 -4.34 3.87
N SER A 116 -14.85 -3.20 4.50
CA SER A 116 -16.12 -2.50 4.29
C SER A 116 -16.24 -1.96 2.85
N ASN A 117 -15.13 -1.48 2.29
CA ASN A 117 -15.10 -1.04 0.89
C ASN A 117 -15.30 -2.22 -0.06
N ILE A 118 -14.75 -3.38 0.23
CA ILE A 118 -14.94 -4.60 -0.57
C ILE A 118 -16.41 -5.00 -0.58
N VAL A 119 -17.05 -5.01 0.58
CA VAL A 119 -18.50 -5.31 0.68
C VAL A 119 -19.31 -4.32 -0.15
N ASN A 120 -19.01 -3.02 -0.06
CA ASN A 120 -19.69 -1.99 -0.83
C ASN A 120 -19.42 -2.13 -2.34
N LEU A 121 -18.21 -2.48 -2.75
CA LEU A 121 -17.87 -2.72 -4.15
C LEU A 121 -18.67 -3.89 -4.72
N LEU A 122 -18.77 -4.99 -3.98
CA LEU A 122 -19.54 -6.18 -4.40
C LEU A 122 -21.04 -5.89 -4.46
N ALA A 123 -21.53 -5.00 -3.61
CA ALA A 123 -22.92 -4.58 -3.59
C ALA A 123 -23.25 -3.43 -4.58
N GLY A 124 -22.24 -2.88 -5.25
CA GLY A 124 -22.39 -1.72 -6.14
C GLY A 124 -22.67 -0.41 -5.41
N LYS A 125 -22.32 -0.33 -4.12
CA LYS A 125 -22.61 0.84 -3.25
C LYS A 125 -21.40 1.72 -2.97
N GLU A 126 -20.23 1.38 -3.48
CA GLU A 126 -19.03 2.18 -3.26
C GLU A 126 -19.10 3.49 -4.02
N GLY A 127 -18.81 4.60 -3.34
CA GLY A 127 -18.87 5.94 -3.91
C GLY A 127 -17.77 6.17 -4.96
N ARG A 128 -18.13 6.91 -6.00
CA ARG A 128 -17.19 7.35 -7.04
C ARG A 128 -16.74 8.78 -6.79
N ILE A 129 -15.51 9.08 -7.20
CA ILE A 129 -14.97 10.44 -7.11
C ILE A 129 -15.81 11.37 -7.99
N GLY A 130 -16.25 12.48 -7.42
CA GLY A 130 -17.09 13.47 -8.11
C GLY A 130 -18.57 13.15 -8.14
N GLU A 131 -19.00 12.07 -7.53
CA GLU A 131 -20.42 11.73 -7.40
C GLU A 131 -21.03 12.54 -6.26
N LYS A 132 -22.14 13.21 -6.54
CA LYS A 132 -22.88 13.94 -5.51
C LYS A 132 -23.68 12.93 -4.67
N LYS A 133 -23.50 12.98 -3.35
CA LYS A 133 -24.36 12.20 -2.45
C LYS A 133 -25.78 12.74 -2.53
N SER A 134 -26.74 11.84 -2.75
CA SER A 134 -28.15 12.21 -2.71
C SER A 134 -28.52 12.67 -1.30
N PRO A 135 -29.19 13.82 -1.13
CA PRO A 135 -29.68 14.24 0.18
C PRO A 135 -30.69 13.21 0.70
N GLY A 136 -30.49 12.71 1.92
CA GLY A 136 -31.47 11.87 2.60
C GLY A 136 -31.24 10.36 2.49
N THR A 137 -30.09 9.91 2.02
CA THR A 137 -29.70 8.50 2.10
C THR A 137 -28.57 8.24 3.08
#